data_31351e778890938d60c0c13efe8e7310
#
_entry.id   31351e778890938d60c0c13efe8e7310
#
_cell.length_a   1.000
_cell.length_b   1.000
_cell.length_c   1.000
_cell.angle_alpha   90.00
_cell.angle_beta   90.00
_cell.angle_gamma   90.00
#
_symmetry.space_group_name_H-M   'P 1'
#
loop_
_entity.id
_entity.type
_entity.pdbx_description
1 polymer ?
#
loop_
_entity_poly.entity_id
_entity_poly.type
_entity_poly.pdbx_seq_one_letter_code
_entity_poly.pdbx_strand_id
1 'polypeptide(L)'
;MYEHRAQRSAVRFAALAGGFAAWLGTAAIAAESTAEPARNAQLLDKLVASYPDFLASHDANTLIWKDGTTMAFDDGKGEKDFETRLEHADLEDQFYAPYPVGRTGIPPGVDIDPGRVRYEPFFAKMYGDCKKGEVTKKLVDVVWLPKHGGKKITITNVNGVAEKLKAVSTELDALPDSFVKYLTPPGGAYNCRMIAGTDRPSVHSDGAAIDINVAWSDYWRNHQPIAGKYPYRNRIPWEIVDIFEKHGFIWGGKWYHYDTMHFEYRPELLP
;
A
#
# COMPACT_ATOMS: atom_id res chain seq x y z
N MET A 1 18.00 1.94 84.03
CA MET A 1 18.59 3.12 84.75
C MET A 1 19.07 4.08 83.65
N TYR A 2 18.60 5.28 83.75
CA TYR A 2 18.82 6.56 83.10
C TYR A 2 17.99 6.82 81.83
N GLU A 3 16.93 7.55 82.07
CA GLU A 3 16.25 8.50 81.22
C GLU A 3 17.20 9.63 80.77
N HIS A 4 17.03 10.19 79.60
CA HIS A 4 17.10 11.62 79.37
C HIS A 4 16.19 12.11 78.24
N ARG A 5 15.27 12.97 78.64
CA ARG A 5 14.44 13.90 77.91
C ARG A 5 15.31 14.90 77.11
N ALA A 6 14.83 15.36 75.98
CA ALA A 6 14.70 16.81 75.62
C ALA A 6 14.28 16.92 74.18
N GLN A 7 13.29 17.50 73.95
CA GLN A 7 12.81 18.85 73.62
C GLN A 7 12.39 18.98 72.12
N ARG A 8 11.13 19.31 72.02
CA ARG A 8 10.45 19.69 70.78
C ARG A 8 10.93 21.06 70.29
N SER A 9 11.23 21.22 69.01
CA SER A 9 11.18 22.51 68.37
C SER A 9 10.36 22.36 67.08
N ALA A 10 9.20 22.98 67.09
CA ALA A 10 8.31 23.09 65.94
C ALA A 10 8.80 24.23 65.04
N VAL A 11 9.18 23.90 63.82
CA VAL A 11 9.35 24.88 62.73
C VAL A 11 8.19 24.73 61.78
N ARG A 12 7.33 25.74 61.75
CA ARG A 12 6.27 25.91 60.77
C ARG A 12 6.92 26.39 59.48
N PHE A 13 6.83 25.59 58.38
CA PHE A 13 7.03 26.09 57.06
C PHE A 13 5.69 26.23 56.36
N ALA A 14 5.43 27.43 55.90
CA ALA A 14 4.27 27.80 55.14
C ALA A 14 4.31 27.13 53.73
N ALA A 15 3.21 26.47 53.35
CA ALA A 15 3.00 25.96 52.04
C ALA A 15 2.64 27.12 51.11
N LEU A 16 3.52 27.44 50.16
CA LEU A 16 3.19 28.18 48.95
C LEU A 16 2.85 27.13 47.88
N ALA A 17 1.56 26.87 47.70
CA ALA A 17 1.05 26.15 46.57
C ALA A 17 1.09 27.06 45.35
N GLY A 18 2.15 26.97 44.53
CA GLY A 18 2.22 27.57 43.21
C GLY A 18 1.64 26.59 42.19
N GLY A 19 0.43 26.89 41.70
CA GLY A 19 -0.18 26.15 40.61
C GLY A 19 0.58 26.36 39.28
N PHE A 20 1.21 25.30 38.82
CA PHE A 20 1.73 25.19 37.44
C PHE A 20 1.53 23.76 36.97
N ALA A 21 0.29 23.44 36.58
CA ALA A 21 0.02 22.19 35.84
C ALA A 21 -1.36 22.25 35.16
N ALA A 22 -1.54 23.03 34.10
CA ALA A 22 -2.75 22.93 33.29
C ALA A 22 -2.61 23.55 31.87
N TRP A 23 -1.45 23.51 31.20
CA TRP A 23 -1.34 24.11 29.85
C TRP A 23 -0.63 23.26 28.82
N LEU A 24 -0.24 22.03 29.08
CA LEU A 24 0.41 21.17 28.09
C LEU A 24 -0.53 20.14 27.41
N GLY A 25 -1.71 19.90 28.00
CA GLY A 25 -2.62 18.89 27.45
C GLY A 25 -3.48 19.35 26.25
N THR A 26 -3.85 20.64 26.22
CA THR A 26 -4.78 21.16 25.18
C THR A 26 -4.13 21.45 23.85
N ALA A 27 -2.84 21.75 23.81
CA ALA A 27 -2.12 22.01 22.55
C ALA A 27 -1.83 20.74 21.77
N ALA A 28 -1.53 19.62 22.45
CA ALA A 28 -1.30 18.32 21.80
C ALA A 28 -2.59 17.76 21.18
N ILE A 29 -3.72 17.80 21.92
CA ILE A 29 -5.03 17.34 21.44
C ILE A 29 -5.52 18.20 20.25
N ALA A 30 -5.28 19.52 20.30
CA ALA A 30 -5.66 20.42 19.20
C ALA A 30 -4.78 20.22 17.96
N ALA A 31 -3.50 19.88 18.11
CA ALA A 31 -2.59 19.58 17.01
C ALA A 31 -2.92 18.23 16.33
N GLU A 32 -3.27 17.20 17.07
CA GLU A 32 -3.76 15.92 16.52
C GLU A 32 -5.09 16.10 15.80
N SER A 33 -6.04 16.84 16.36
CA SER A 33 -7.35 17.05 15.73
C SER A 33 -7.33 17.84 14.43
N THR A 34 -6.25 18.55 14.11
CA THR A 34 -6.07 19.29 12.84
C THR A 34 -5.17 18.58 11.84
N ALA A 35 -4.34 17.64 12.29
CA ALA A 35 -3.39 16.92 11.44
C ALA A 35 -4.08 15.84 10.58
N GLU A 36 -5.03 15.11 11.14
CA GLU A 36 -5.72 14.03 10.44
C GLU A 36 -6.61 14.54 9.29
N PRO A 37 -7.49 15.55 9.45
CA PRO A 37 -8.24 16.09 8.33
C PRO A 37 -7.35 16.65 7.20
N ALA A 38 -6.22 17.26 7.56
CA ALA A 38 -5.28 17.78 6.56
C ALA A 38 -4.59 16.64 5.79
N ARG A 39 -4.22 15.56 6.48
CA ARG A 39 -3.68 14.33 5.86
C ARG A 39 -4.72 13.71 4.92
N ASN A 40 -5.95 13.55 5.37
CA ASN A 40 -7.03 12.95 4.59
C ASN A 40 -7.33 13.76 3.32
N ALA A 41 -7.34 15.10 3.41
CA ALA A 41 -7.48 15.95 2.25
C ALA A 41 -6.36 15.73 1.22
N GLN A 42 -5.10 15.64 1.65
CA GLN A 42 -3.96 15.35 0.76
C GLN A 42 -4.07 13.97 0.09
N LEU A 43 -4.54 12.95 0.82
CA LEU A 43 -4.74 11.60 0.27
C LEU A 43 -5.87 11.58 -0.76
N LEU A 44 -6.96 12.30 -0.49
CA LEU A 44 -8.08 12.47 -1.42
C LEU A 44 -7.66 13.23 -2.69
N ASP A 45 -6.90 14.33 -2.56
CA ASP A 45 -6.30 15.03 -3.69
C ASP A 45 -5.48 14.09 -4.57
N LYS A 46 -4.68 13.24 -3.92
CA LYS A 46 -3.81 12.28 -4.59
C LYS A 46 -4.61 11.21 -5.33
N LEU A 47 -5.70 10.69 -4.74
CA LEU A 47 -6.63 9.77 -5.41
C LEU A 47 -7.23 10.41 -6.66
N VAL A 48 -7.76 11.63 -6.56
CA VAL A 48 -8.35 12.35 -7.70
C VAL A 48 -7.33 12.57 -8.81
N ALA A 49 -6.11 12.96 -8.47
CA ALA A 49 -5.02 13.14 -9.44
C ALA A 49 -4.58 11.83 -10.09
N SER A 50 -4.63 10.71 -9.36
CA SER A 50 -4.17 9.40 -9.82
C SER A 50 -5.17 8.71 -10.76
N TYR A 51 -6.46 9.01 -10.65
CA TYR A 51 -7.53 8.35 -11.41
C TYR A 51 -8.44 9.36 -12.11
N PRO A 52 -7.88 10.26 -12.95
CA PRO A 52 -8.61 11.38 -13.55
C PRO A 52 -9.72 10.96 -14.52
N ASP A 53 -9.70 9.73 -15.03
CA ASP A 53 -10.76 9.22 -15.90
C ASP A 53 -12.06 8.90 -15.14
N PHE A 54 -11.97 8.62 -13.85
CA PHE A 54 -13.08 8.18 -13.01
C PHE A 54 -13.49 9.18 -11.94
N LEU A 55 -12.52 9.88 -11.36
CA LEU A 55 -12.74 10.77 -10.23
C LEU A 55 -12.89 12.22 -10.68
N ALA A 56 -13.85 12.92 -10.09
CA ALA A 56 -14.14 14.32 -10.40
C ALA A 56 -13.52 15.27 -9.37
N SER A 57 -13.74 14.98 -8.08
CA SER A 57 -13.33 15.82 -6.95
C SER A 57 -13.54 15.05 -5.65
N HIS A 58 -13.33 15.72 -4.54
CA HIS A 58 -13.69 15.24 -3.20
C HIS A 58 -14.17 16.40 -2.32
N ASP A 59 -14.78 16.08 -1.19
CA ASP A 59 -14.96 16.95 -0.03
C ASP A 59 -14.15 16.41 1.16
N ALA A 60 -14.48 16.81 2.39
CA ALA A 60 -13.70 16.46 3.59
C ALA A 60 -13.54 14.95 3.83
N ASN A 61 -14.56 14.14 3.52
CA ASN A 61 -14.55 12.68 3.74
C ASN A 61 -15.23 11.89 2.61
N THR A 62 -15.45 12.49 1.45
CA THR A 62 -16.22 11.86 0.38
C THR A 62 -15.54 12.05 -0.95
N LEU A 63 -15.26 10.96 -1.62
CA LEU A 63 -14.77 10.93 -2.99
C LEU A 63 -15.96 11.05 -3.95
N ILE A 64 -15.86 11.91 -4.95
CA ILE A 64 -16.91 12.20 -5.94
C ILE A 64 -16.46 11.63 -7.29
N TRP A 65 -17.25 10.73 -7.83
CA TRP A 65 -17.01 10.11 -9.13
C TRP A 65 -17.58 10.95 -10.27
N LYS A 66 -17.02 10.81 -11.47
CA LYS A 66 -17.51 11.52 -12.67
C LYS A 66 -18.94 11.16 -13.08
N ASP A 67 -19.42 10.00 -12.64
CA ASP A 67 -20.83 9.60 -12.84
C ASP A 67 -21.80 10.22 -11.83
N GLY A 68 -21.30 11.09 -10.94
CA GLY A 68 -22.07 11.79 -9.90
C GLY A 68 -22.32 10.96 -8.63
N THR A 69 -21.87 9.70 -8.57
CA THR A 69 -21.95 8.92 -7.34
C THR A 69 -20.83 9.31 -6.37
N THR A 70 -20.99 8.92 -5.10
CA THR A 70 -20.04 9.25 -4.03
C THR A 70 -19.56 7.98 -3.33
N MET A 71 -18.40 8.08 -2.67
CA MET A 71 -17.80 7.02 -1.86
C MET A 71 -17.15 7.63 -0.62
N ALA A 72 -17.48 7.12 0.57
CA ALA A 72 -16.83 7.57 1.80
C ALA A 72 -15.33 7.22 1.76
N PHE A 73 -14.49 8.12 2.29
CA PHE A 73 -13.05 7.89 2.40
C PHE A 73 -12.72 7.11 3.67
N ASP A 74 -13.23 7.55 4.82
CA ASP A 74 -13.07 6.94 6.13
C ASP A 74 -14.45 6.56 6.67
N ASP A 75 -14.61 5.33 7.18
CA ASP A 75 -15.87 4.81 7.73
C ASP A 75 -16.09 5.21 9.20
N GLY A 76 -15.16 5.94 9.81
CA GLY A 76 -15.22 6.45 11.18
C GLY A 76 -15.05 5.39 12.27
N LYS A 77 -14.60 4.18 11.93
CA LYS A 77 -14.38 3.10 12.90
C LYS A 77 -13.01 3.15 13.59
N GLY A 78 -12.16 4.09 13.16
CA GLY A 78 -10.85 4.30 13.74
C GLY A 78 -9.83 3.20 13.39
N GLU A 79 -8.78 3.11 14.20
CA GLU A 79 -7.68 2.17 13.99
C GLU A 79 -8.14 0.71 13.95
N LYS A 80 -7.72 -0.02 12.92
CA LYS A 80 -7.98 -1.44 12.72
C LYS A 80 -6.66 -2.22 12.84
N ASP A 81 -6.68 -3.42 13.42
CA ASP A 81 -5.55 -4.34 13.33
C ASP A 81 -5.32 -4.80 11.88
N PHE A 82 -4.17 -5.42 11.62
CA PHE A 82 -3.77 -5.77 10.26
C PHE A 82 -4.75 -6.73 9.56
N GLU A 83 -5.23 -7.76 10.24
CA GLU A 83 -6.18 -8.73 9.68
C GLU A 83 -7.54 -8.09 9.42
N THR A 84 -8.04 -7.30 10.36
CA THR A 84 -9.30 -6.53 10.19
C THR A 84 -9.18 -5.56 9.02
N ARG A 85 -8.03 -4.88 8.88
CA ARG A 85 -7.76 -3.97 7.77
C ARG A 85 -7.71 -4.69 6.43
N LEU A 86 -7.20 -5.92 6.39
CA LEU A 86 -7.22 -6.72 5.17
C LEU A 86 -8.63 -7.15 4.75
N GLU A 87 -9.50 -7.53 5.71
CA GLU A 87 -10.83 -8.10 5.41
C GLU A 87 -11.94 -7.03 5.34
N HIS A 88 -11.79 -5.91 6.05
CA HIS A 88 -12.81 -4.90 6.26
C HIS A 88 -12.27 -3.47 6.08
N ALA A 89 -11.40 -3.29 5.09
CA ALA A 89 -10.86 -1.99 4.73
C ALA A 89 -11.98 -0.99 4.37
N ASP A 90 -11.75 0.28 4.67
CA ASP A 90 -12.31 1.39 3.93
C ASP A 90 -11.25 1.99 2.98
N LEU A 91 -11.55 3.12 2.37
CA LEU A 91 -10.64 3.70 1.38
C LEU A 91 -9.41 4.35 2.06
N GLU A 92 -9.56 4.87 3.28
CA GLU A 92 -8.45 5.43 4.08
C GLU A 92 -7.44 4.35 4.47
N ASP A 93 -7.89 3.16 4.83
CA ASP A 93 -7.05 2.04 5.23
C ASP A 93 -6.00 1.64 4.17
N GLN A 94 -6.23 1.95 2.89
CA GLN A 94 -5.23 1.70 1.84
C GLN A 94 -3.92 2.47 2.06
N PHE A 95 -3.99 3.55 2.87
CA PHE A 95 -2.86 4.44 3.18
C PHE A 95 -2.31 4.24 4.60
N TYR A 96 -2.66 3.14 5.30
CA TYR A 96 -2.20 2.88 6.68
C TYR A 96 -0.67 2.88 6.81
N ALA A 97 0.03 2.46 5.76
CA ALA A 97 1.48 2.46 5.68
C ALA A 97 1.94 3.16 4.40
N PRO A 98 2.80 4.19 4.48
CA PRO A 98 3.33 4.86 3.31
C PRO A 98 4.21 3.90 2.49
N TYR A 99 4.03 3.90 1.18
CA TYR A 99 4.88 3.10 0.29
C TYR A 99 6.28 3.75 0.19
N PRO A 100 7.35 3.05 0.60
CA PRO A 100 8.71 3.59 0.57
C PRO A 100 9.25 3.54 -0.87
N VAL A 101 9.30 4.69 -1.55
CA VAL A 101 9.83 4.78 -2.92
C VAL A 101 11.34 4.59 -2.94
N GLY A 102 11.85 3.96 -4.01
CA GLY A 102 13.27 3.68 -4.16
C GLY A 102 13.76 2.57 -3.24
N ARG A 103 15.03 2.60 -2.84
CA ARG A 103 15.72 1.51 -2.15
C ARG A 103 15.68 1.60 -0.62
N THR A 104 14.62 2.16 -0.06
CA THR A 104 14.46 2.39 1.39
C THR A 104 13.39 1.49 1.99
N GLY A 105 13.36 1.39 3.33
CA GLY A 105 12.32 0.68 4.07
C GLY A 105 12.35 -0.85 3.95
N ILE A 106 13.51 -1.44 3.64
CA ILE A 106 13.68 -2.90 3.48
C ILE A 106 14.68 -3.42 4.52
N PRO A 107 14.35 -4.52 5.25
CA PRO A 107 13.04 -5.18 5.32
C PRO A 107 12.02 -4.31 6.08
N PRO A 108 10.71 -4.43 5.74
CA PRO A 108 9.66 -3.72 6.46
C PRO A 108 9.44 -4.29 7.86
N GLY A 109 8.75 -3.53 8.73
CA GLY A 109 8.27 -4.02 10.01
C GLY A 109 7.23 -5.12 9.87
N VAL A 110 6.96 -5.85 10.96
CA VAL A 110 5.89 -6.88 11.00
C VAL A 110 4.56 -6.23 10.63
N ASP A 111 3.80 -6.90 9.75
CA ASP A 111 2.50 -6.47 9.24
C ASP A 111 2.49 -5.11 8.52
N ILE A 112 3.66 -4.66 8.07
CA ILE A 112 3.80 -3.47 7.23
C ILE A 112 3.86 -3.90 5.77
N ASP A 113 2.71 -3.84 5.10
CA ASP A 113 2.51 -4.23 3.70
C ASP A 113 1.91 -3.06 2.90
N PRO A 114 2.68 -1.99 2.60
CA PRO A 114 2.15 -0.78 1.96
C PRO A 114 1.55 -1.07 0.58
N GLY A 115 0.26 -0.79 0.42
CA GLY A 115 -0.51 -1.05 -0.80
C GLY A 115 -1.20 -2.42 -0.87
N ARG A 116 -0.92 -3.35 0.04
CA ARG A 116 -1.58 -4.66 0.06
C ARG A 116 -3.03 -4.58 0.55
N VAL A 117 -3.32 -3.66 1.45
CA VAL A 117 -4.71 -3.35 1.86
C VAL A 117 -5.41 -2.64 0.71
N ARG A 118 -6.60 -3.11 0.34
CA ARG A 118 -7.41 -2.55 -0.74
C ARG A 118 -8.87 -2.48 -0.33
N TYR A 119 -9.49 -1.35 -0.61
CA TYR A 119 -10.93 -1.20 -0.54
C TYR A 119 -11.54 -1.70 -1.86
N GLU A 120 -11.93 -2.97 -1.89
CA GLU A 120 -12.37 -3.66 -3.11
C GLU A 120 -13.48 -2.95 -3.89
N PRO A 121 -14.49 -2.28 -3.24
CA PRO A 121 -15.51 -1.53 -3.97
C PRO A 121 -14.94 -0.39 -4.82
N PHE A 122 -13.82 0.23 -4.42
CA PHE A 122 -13.16 1.27 -5.19
C PHE A 122 -12.59 0.72 -6.50
N PHE A 123 -11.87 -0.39 -6.45
CA PHE A 123 -11.27 -1.03 -7.61
C PHE A 123 -12.34 -1.65 -8.53
N ALA A 124 -13.32 -2.36 -7.96
CA ALA A 124 -14.41 -2.95 -8.71
C ALA A 124 -15.21 -1.90 -9.50
N LYS A 125 -15.38 -0.69 -8.95
CA LYS A 125 -16.08 0.40 -9.67
C LYS A 125 -15.30 0.89 -10.89
N MET A 126 -13.96 0.90 -10.85
CA MET A 126 -13.13 1.30 -12.00
C MET A 126 -12.92 0.14 -12.98
N TYR A 127 -12.48 -0.99 -12.48
CA TYR A 127 -12.06 -2.12 -13.32
C TYR A 127 -13.19 -3.05 -13.71
N GLY A 128 -14.23 -3.17 -12.88
CA GLY A 128 -15.36 -4.08 -13.06
C GLY A 128 -15.21 -5.39 -12.29
N ASP A 129 -16.25 -6.22 -12.33
CA ASP A 129 -16.27 -7.54 -11.73
C ASP A 129 -15.84 -8.61 -12.74
N CYS A 130 -14.71 -9.27 -12.48
CA CYS A 130 -14.19 -10.30 -13.38
C CYS A 130 -15.12 -11.52 -13.49
N LYS A 131 -15.85 -11.87 -12.41
CA LYS A 131 -16.81 -12.99 -12.40
C LYS A 131 -18.01 -12.73 -13.30
N LYS A 132 -18.36 -11.44 -13.52
CA LYS A 132 -19.40 -11.01 -14.46
C LYS A 132 -18.87 -10.78 -15.89
N GLY A 133 -17.58 -10.99 -16.12
CA GLY A 133 -16.95 -10.75 -17.42
C GLY A 133 -16.79 -9.26 -17.76
N GLU A 134 -16.91 -8.35 -16.78
CA GLU A 134 -16.79 -6.91 -17.03
C GLU A 134 -15.35 -6.49 -17.30
N VAL A 135 -14.40 -7.12 -16.62
CA VAL A 135 -12.95 -6.88 -16.79
C VAL A 135 -12.48 -7.36 -18.15
N THR A 136 -12.93 -8.53 -18.62
CA THR A 136 -12.47 -9.12 -19.88
C THR A 136 -12.73 -8.23 -21.10
N LYS A 137 -13.76 -7.39 -21.05
CA LYS A 137 -14.09 -6.41 -22.11
C LYS A 137 -13.11 -5.24 -22.21
N LYS A 138 -12.28 -5.07 -21.18
CA LYS A 138 -11.32 -3.97 -21.05
C LYS A 138 -9.87 -4.44 -21.16
N LEU A 139 -9.65 -5.74 -21.45
CA LEU A 139 -8.32 -6.33 -21.59
C LEU A 139 -7.75 -6.12 -22.98
N VAL A 140 -6.46 -5.89 -23.03
CA VAL A 140 -5.66 -5.79 -24.26
C VAL A 140 -4.36 -6.56 -24.10
N ASP A 141 -3.73 -6.94 -25.24
CA ASP A 141 -2.43 -7.59 -25.23
C ASP A 141 -1.30 -6.55 -25.32
N VAL A 142 -0.33 -6.67 -24.44
CA VAL A 142 0.95 -5.95 -24.47
C VAL A 142 2.06 -6.95 -24.80
N VAL A 143 2.95 -6.58 -25.72
CA VAL A 143 4.14 -7.38 -26.02
C VAL A 143 5.18 -7.14 -24.95
N TRP A 144 5.50 -8.19 -24.19
CA TRP A 144 6.49 -8.17 -23.11
C TRP A 144 7.87 -8.52 -23.66
N LEU A 145 8.85 -7.63 -23.44
CA LEU A 145 10.25 -7.79 -23.85
C LEU A 145 10.39 -8.19 -25.34
N PRO A 146 10.06 -7.32 -26.31
CA PRO A 146 10.06 -7.65 -27.74
C PRO A 146 11.37 -8.24 -28.27
N LYS A 147 12.52 -7.81 -27.72
CA LYS A 147 13.85 -8.32 -28.13
C LYS A 147 14.18 -9.68 -27.48
N HIS A 148 13.47 -10.03 -26.40
CA HIS A 148 13.74 -11.23 -25.61
C HIS A 148 12.56 -12.20 -25.59
N GLY A 149 11.97 -12.44 -26.74
CA GLY A 149 10.92 -13.44 -26.95
C GLY A 149 9.52 -12.89 -27.20
N GLY A 150 9.24 -11.64 -26.88
CA GLY A 150 8.01 -10.94 -27.26
C GLY A 150 6.71 -11.61 -26.79
N LYS A 151 6.66 -12.18 -25.57
CA LYS A 151 5.47 -12.86 -25.06
C LYS A 151 4.32 -11.86 -24.90
N LYS A 152 3.12 -12.23 -25.31
CA LYS A 152 1.91 -11.45 -25.06
C LYS A 152 1.48 -11.56 -23.60
N ILE A 153 1.21 -10.41 -22.98
CA ILE A 153 0.64 -10.26 -21.66
C ILE A 153 -0.72 -9.58 -21.78
N THR A 154 -1.76 -10.26 -21.34
CA THR A 154 -3.11 -9.72 -21.31
C THR A 154 -3.33 -8.91 -20.03
N ILE A 155 -3.62 -7.63 -20.14
CA ILE A 155 -3.73 -6.67 -19.03
C ILE A 155 -4.85 -5.67 -19.33
N THR A 156 -5.36 -4.98 -18.31
CA THR A 156 -6.41 -3.98 -18.49
C THR A 156 -5.89 -2.72 -19.18
N ASN A 157 -6.77 -2.10 -19.97
CA ASN A 157 -6.52 -0.78 -20.56
C ASN A 157 -7.10 0.37 -19.69
N VAL A 158 -7.83 0.05 -18.66
CA VAL A 158 -8.37 1.05 -17.70
C VAL A 158 -7.22 1.81 -17.05
N ASN A 159 -7.39 3.11 -16.82
CA ASN A 159 -6.37 4.01 -16.24
C ASN A 159 -5.03 4.01 -16.99
N GLY A 160 -4.99 3.60 -18.26
CA GLY A 160 -3.78 3.54 -19.05
C GLY A 160 -2.78 2.46 -18.61
N VAL A 161 -3.20 1.46 -17.84
CA VAL A 161 -2.31 0.41 -17.29
C VAL A 161 -1.54 -0.31 -18.39
N ALA A 162 -2.19 -0.64 -19.51
CA ALA A 162 -1.53 -1.29 -20.64
C ALA A 162 -0.40 -0.45 -21.25
N GLU A 163 -0.61 0.86 -21.41
CA GLU A 163 0.41 1.78 -21.92
C GLU A 163 1.56 1.94 -20.93
N LYS A 164 1.26 1.97 -19.63
CA LYS A 164 2.29 1.98 -18.58
C LYS A 164 3.11 0.70 -18.60
N LEU A 165 2.48 -0.48 -18.69
CA LEU A 165 3.19 -1.75 -18.80
C LEU A 165 4.04 -1.84 -20.08
N LYS A 166 3.55 -1.31 -21.20
CA LYS A 166 4.32 -1.23 -22.46
C LYS A 166 5.58 -0.38 -22.29
N ALA A 167 5.47 0.76 -21.60
CA ALA A 167 6.63 1.60 -21.28
C ALA A 167 7.63 0.87 -20.38
N VAL A 168 7.15 0.22 -19.31
CA VAL A 168 7.96 -0.66 -18.43
C VAL A 168 8.68 -1.72 -19.29
N SER A 169 7.95 -2.46 -20.12
CA SER A 169 8.52 -3.51 -20.99
C SER A 169 9.62 -2.96 -21.89
N THR A 170 9.42 -1.77 -22.48
CA THR A 170 10.41 -1.13 -23.37
C THR A 170 11.70 -0.77 -22.62
N GLU A 171 11.60 -0.21 -21.42
CA GLU A 171 12.77 0.16 -20.61
C GLU A 171 13.49 -1.10 -20.08
N LEU A 172 12.76 -2.12 -19.62
CA LEU A 172 13.34 -3.39 -19.19
C LEU A 172 14.05 -4.13 -20.31
N ASP A 173 13.50 -4.07 -21.54
CA ASP A 173 14.06 -4.69 -22.74
C ASP A 173 15.34 -4.00 -23.25
N ALA A 174 15.65 -2.84 -22.70
CA ALA A 174 16.91 -2.11 -22.94
C ALA A 174 17.99 -2.39 -21.87
N LEU A 175 17.68 -3.10 -20.80
CA LEU A 175 18.65 -3.52 -19.81
C LEU A 175 19.58 -4.60 -20.38
N PRO A 176 20.77 -4.79 -19.78
CA PRO A 176 21.68 -5.89 -20.15
C PRO A 176 21.00 -7.27 -20.07
N ASP A 177 21.40 -8.21 -20.93
CA ASP A 177 20.83 -9.57 -21.01
C ASP A 177 20.85 -10.33 -19.67
N SER A 178 21.75 -9.97 -18.75
CA SER A 178 21.82 -10.55 -17.41
C SER A 178 20.54 -10.35 -16.58
N PHE A 179 19.69 -9.37 -16.95
CA PHE A 179 18.40 -9.10 -16.29
C PHE A 179 17.27 -9.99 -16.82
N VAL A 180 17.37 -10.54 -18.03
CA VAL A 180 16.32 -11.31 -18.71
C VAL A 180 15.81 -12.46 -17.87
N LYS A 181 16.68 -13.14 -17.13
CA LYS A 181 16.31 -14.27 -16.25
C LYS A 181 15.30 -13.91 -15.15
N TYR A 182 15.25 -12.67 -14.72
CA TYR A 182 14.28 -12.20 -13.70
C TYR A 182 12.92 -11.88 -14.32
N LEU A 183 12.87 -11.63 -15.62
CA LEU A 183 11.74 -11.09 -16.35
C LEU A 183 11.00 -12.11 -17.19
N THR A 184 11.67 -13.21 -17.60
CA THR A 184 11.09 -14.20 -18.52
C THR A 184 11.38 -15.63 -18.08
N PRO A 185 10.40 -16.56 -18.21
CA PRO A 185 9.03 -16.28 -18.62
C PRO A 185 8.27 -15.51 -17.52
N PRO A 186 7.43 -14.51 -17.87
CA PRO A 186 6.59 -13.85 -16.86
C PRO A 186 5.54 -14.80 -16.31
N GLY A 187 5.19 -14.62 -15.03
CA GLY A 187 4.13 -15.38 -14.34
C GLY A 187 2.73 -15.09 -14.89
N GLY A 188 2.54 -13.87 -15.41
CA GLY A 188 1.30 -13.43 -16.03
C GLY A 188 0.70 -12.19 -15.37
N ALA A 189 -0.39 -11.67 -15.96
CA ALA A 189 -1.08 -10.49 -15.45
C ALA A 189 -2.54 -10.80 -15.11
N TYR A 190 -3.46 -10.83 -16.07
CA TYR A 190 -4.86 -11.09 -15.78
C TYR A 190 -5.12 -12.54 -15.35
N ASN A 191 -5.79 -12.70 -14.22
CA ASN A 191 -6.29 -13.98 -13.72
C ASN A 191 -7.46 -13.76 -12.74
N CYS A 192 -8.69 -14.06 -13.18
CA CYS A 192 -9.89 -13.91 -12.33
C CYS A 192 -9.90 -14.97 -11.23
N ARG A 193 -9.38 -14.63 -10.06
CA ARG A 193 -9.27 -15.53 -8.90
C ARG A 193 -9.33 -14.78 -7.57
N MET A 194 -9.69 -15.50 -6.52
CA MET A 194 -9.50 -15.03 -5.14
C MET A 194 -8.04 -15.22 -4.70
N ILE A 195 -7.59 -14.46 -3.73
CA ILE A 195 -6.32 -14.69 -3.03
C ILE A 195 -6.44 -16.01 -2.26
N ALA A 196 -5.47 -16.90 -2.41
CA ALA A 196 -5.51 -18.22 -1.80
C ALA A 196 -5.74 -18.16 -0.27
N GLY A 197 -6.79 -18.86 0.19
CA GLY A 197 -7.19 -18.91 1.60
C GLY A 197 -7.98 -17.68 2.09
N THR A 198 -8.53 -16.86 1.19
CA THR A 198 -9.37 -15.69 1.52
C THR A 198 -10.55 -15.58 0.57
N ASP A 199 -11.53 -14.74 0.92
CA ASP A 199 -12.65 -14.37 0.04
C ASP A 199 -12.39 -13.06 -0.74
N ARG A 200 -11.16 -12.51 -0.64
CA ARG A 200 -10.77 -11.28 -1.31
C ARG A 200 -10.30 -11.54 -2.75
N PRO A 201 -10.73 -10.74 -3.73
CA PRO A 201 -10.23 -10.84 -5.09
C PRO A 201 -8.72 -10.51 -5.14
N SER A 202 -8.00 -11.21 -6.00
CA SER A 202 -6.64 -10.83 -6.34
C SER A 202 -6.64 -9.61 -7.26
N VAL A 203 -5.67 -8.71 -7.14
CA VAL A 203 -5.52 -7.58 -8.07
C VAL A 203 -5.27 -8.03 -9.51
N HIS A 204 -4.81 -9.27 -9.72
CA HIS A 204 -4.79 -9.90 -11.05
C HIS A 204 -6.19 -10.04 -11.64
N SER A 205 -7.25 -10.08 -10.80
CA SER A 205 -8.64 -10.13 -11.27
C SER A 205 -9.08 -8.83 -11.94
N ASP A 206 -8.44 -7.71 -11.63
CA ASP A 206 -8.66 -6.40 -12.24
C ASP A 206 -7.84 -6.25 -13.55
N GLY A 207 -6.88 -7.15 -13.77
CA GLY A 207 -5.89 -7.03 -14.83
C GLY A 207 -4.92 -5.87 -14.61
N ALA A 208 -4.73 -5.42 -13.37
CA ALA A 208 -3.90 -4.26 -13.02
C ALA A 208 -2.56 -4.64 -12.35
N ALA A 209 -2.18 -5.91 -12.40
CA ALA A 209 -0.92 -6.43 -11.87
C ALA A 209 -0.21 -7.34 -12.86
N ILE A 210 1.09 -7.54 -12.63
CA ILE A 210 1.92 -8.50 -13.36
C ILE A 210 2.86 -9.20 -12.38
N ASP A 211 2.99 -10.52 -12.56
CA ASP A 211 4.06 -11.30 -11.96
C ASP A 211 5.19 -11.51 -12.99
N ILE A 212 6.41 -11.14 -12.62
CA ILE A 212 7.61 -11.43 -13.40
C ILE A 212 8.06 -12.89 -13.19
N ASN A 213 9.29 -13.27 -13.54
CA ASN A 213 9.70 -14.67 -13.48
C ASN A 213 9.68 -15.25 -12.06
N VAL A 214 8.72 -16.13 -11.80
CA VAL A 214 8.50 -16.81 -10.50
C VAL A 214 9.72 -17.60 -10.05
N ALA A 215 10.47 -18.23 -10.97
CA ALA A 215 11.63 -19.05 -10.64
C ALA A 215 12.79 -18.24 -10.03
N TRP A 216 12.85 -16.93 -10.28
CA TRP A 216 13.86 -16.00 -9.77
C TRP A 216 13.33 -15.07 -8.68
N SER A 217 12.12 -15.33 -8.19
CA SER A 217 11.44 -14.53 -7.17
C SER A 217 11.30 -15.28 -5.86
N ASP A 218 10.95 -14.57 -4.81
CA ASP A 218 10.73 -15.11 -3.47
C ASP A 218 9.32 -14.72 -2.98
N TYR A 219 8.64 -15.68 -2.35
CA TYR A 219 7.30 -15.50 -1.79
C TYR A 219 7.28 -15.92 -0.33
N TRP A 220 6.74 -15.09 0.55
CA TRP A 220 6.79 -15.28 1.99
C TRP A 220 6.23 -16.63 2.47
N ARG A 221 5.15 -17.15 1.86
CA ARG A 221 4.53 -18.43 2.21
C ARG A 221 5.40 -19.65 1.88
N ASN A 222 6.43 -19.49 1.06
CA ASN A 222 7.37 -20.55 0.75
C ASN A 222 8.45 -20.72 1.85
N HIS A 223 8.40 -19.88 2.90
CA HIS A 223 9.36 -19.88 3.98
C HIS A 223 8.66 -20.02 5.33
N GLN A 224 9.28 -20.80 6.24
CA GLN A 224 8.79 -20.92 7.61
C GLN A 224 9.22 -19.69 8.43
N PRO A 225 8.35 -19.18 9.31
CA PRO A 225 8.73 -18.10 10.20
C PRO A 225 9.81 -18.57 11.20
N ILE A 226 10.75 -17.69 11.52
CA ILE A 226 11.79 -17.88 12.55
C ILE A 226 11.45 -16.94 13.70
N ALA A 227 11.27 -17.49 14.90
CA ALA A 227 10.81 -16.75 16.08
C ALA A 227 9.56 -15.88 15.80
N GLY A 228 8.59 -16.44 15.07
CA GLY A 228 7.33 -15.78 14.72
C GLY A 228 7.43 -14.73 13.60
N LYS A 229 8.58 -14.55 12.95
CA LYS A 229 8.79 -13.58 11.87
C LYS A 229 9.25 -14.27 10.61
N TYR A 230 8.73 -13.82 9.47
CA TYR A 230 9.18 -14.30 8.16
C TYR A 230 10.56 -13.70 7.83
N PRO A 231 11.57 -14.54 7.48
CA PRO A 231 12.86 -14.05 7.03
C PRO A 231 12.71 -13.41 5.66
N TYR A 232 12.99 -12.11 5.57
CA TYR A 232 12.92 -11.39 4.29
C TYR A 232 13.92 -11.95 3.28
N ARG A 233 13.45 -12.19 2.05
CA ARG A 233 14.26 -12.64 0.92
C ARG A 233 13.90 -11.86 -0.34
N ASN A 234 14.94 -11.53 -1.11
CA ASN A 234 14.78 -10.89 -2.40
C ASN A 234 15.97 -11.23 -3.31
N ARG A 235 15.67 -11.53 -4.56
CA ARG A 235 16.65 -11.70 -5.64
C ARG A 235 16.44 -10.71 -6.78
N ILE A 236 15.36 -9.95 -6.76
CA ILE A 236 15.02 -9.01 -7.83
C ILE A 236 15.93 -7.78 -7.74
N PRO A 237 16.66 -7.43 -8.84
CA PRO A 237 17.48 -6.23 -8.88
C PRO A 237 16.64 -4.95 -8.78
N TRP A 238 17.20 -3.95 -8.12
CA TRP A 238 16.53 -2.66 -7.91
C TRP A 238 16.27 -1.90 -9.21
N GLU A 239 17.10 -2.10 -10.23
CA GLU A 239 16.89 -1.50 -11.56
C GLU A 239 15.55 -1.88 -12.16
N ILE A 240 15.08 -3.10 -11.91
CA ILE A 240 13.74 -3.56 -12.32
C ILE A 240 12.66 -2.83 -11.51
N VAL A 241 12.83 -2.74 -10.18
CA VAL A 241 11.88 -2.08 -9.28
C VAL A 241 11.75 -0.59 -9.62
N ASP A 242 12.90 0.09 -9.81
CA ASP A 242 12.96 1.52 -10.14
C ASP A 242 12.17 1.84 -11.44
N ILE A 243 12.27 0.96 -12.47
CA ILE A 243 11.53 1.11 -13.73
C ILE A 243 10.02 0.96 -13.49
N PHE A 244 9.59 -0.03 -12.74
CA PHE A 244 8.18 -0.22 -12.46
C PHE A 244 7.58 0.95 -11.65
N GLU A 245 8.28 1.40 -10.59
CA GLU A 245 7.84 2.54 -9.76
C GLU A 245 7.71 3.83 -10.57
N LYS A 246 8.65 4.09 -11.47
CA LYS A 246 8.61 5.23 -12.40
C LYS A 246 7.33 5.27 -13.24
N HIS A 247 6.73 4.12 -13.51
CA HIS A 247 5.53 3.98 -14.34
C HIS A 247 4.24 3.74 -13.56
N GLY A 248 4.25 3.96 -12.24
CA GLY A 248 3.04 3.92 -11.42
C GLY A 248 2.75 2.55 -10.81
N PHE A 249 3.67 1.59 -10.87
CA PHE A 249 3.51 0.28 -10.24
C PHE A 249 4.26 0.23 -8.91
N ILE A 250 3.60 -0.25 -7.87
CA ILE A 250 4.26 -0.63 -6.61
C ILE A 250 4.74 -2.07 -6.68
N TRP A 251 5.68 -2.42 -5.80
CA TRP A 251 6.32 -3.74 -5.75
C TRP A 251 6.01 -4.49 -4.46
N GLY A 252 5.48 -5.71 -4.55
CA GLY A 252 5.19 -6.58 -3.41
C GLY A 252 6.42 -7.05 -2.64
N GLY A 253 7.62 -6.83 -3.16
CA GLY A 253 8.87 -7.07 -2.42
C GLY A 253 9.11 -6.06 -1.28
N LYS A 254 8.33 -4.99 -1.18
CA LYS A 254 8.37 -4.01 -0.08
C LYS A 254 7.36 -4.31 1.05
N TRP A 255 6.73 -5.46 1.01
CA TRP A 255 5.83 -5.95 2.04
C TRP A 255 6.56 -6.82 3.06
N TYR A 256 6.10 -6.83 4.29
CA TYR A 256 6.52 -7.82 5.28
C TYR A 256 6.16 -9.24 4.81
N HIS A 257 4.94 -9.40 4.28
CA HIS A 257 4.51 -10.61 3.59
C HIS A 257 4.90 -10.52 2.10
N TYR A 258 6.20 -10.48 1.86
CA TYR A 258 6.79 -10.17 0.56
C TYR A 258 6.36 -11.12 -0.55
N ASP A 259 6.14 -10.51 -1.71
CA ASP A 259 5.88 -11.19 -2.99
C ASP A 259 6.73 -10.51 -4.06
N THR A 260 7.96 -11.02 -4.26
CA THR A 260 8.94 -10.29 -5.05
C THR A 260 8.75 -10.43 -6.57
N MET A 261 7.84 -11.32 -7.04
CA MET A 261 7.45 -11.34 -8.44
C MET A 261 6.39 -10.31 -8.77
N HIS A 262 5.63 -9.84 -7.78
CA HIS A 262 4.39 -9.11 -7.92
C HIS A 262 4.60 -7.60 -8.03
N PHE A 263 4.06 -7.00 -9.11
CA PHE A 263 3.95 -5.56 -9.32
C PHE A 263 2.50 -5.21 -9.62
N GLU A 264 1.94 -4.18 -8.97
CA GLU A 264 0.57 -3.73 -9.19
C GLU A 264 0.48 -2.22 -9.42
N TYR A 265 -0.41 -1.80 -10.33
CA TYR A 265 -0.59 -0.40 -10.68
C TYR A 265 -1.35 0.33 -9.57
N ARG A 266 -0.65 1.18 -8.84
CA ARG A 266 -1.15 1.93 -7.67
C ARG A 266 -0.53 3.32 -7.64
N PRO A 267 -0.83 4.18 -8.64
CA PRO A 267 -0.22 5.50 -8.76
C PRO A 267 -0.48 6.40 -7.55
N GLU A 268 -1.60 6.20 -6.84
CA GLU A 268 -1.96 6.95 -5.64
C GLU A 268 -1.01 6.69 -4.45
N LEU A 269 -0.21 5.65 -4.47
CA LEU A 269 0.77 5.34 -3.42
C LEU A 269 2.17 5.87 -3.72
N LEU A 270 2.39 6.33 -4.93
CA LEU A 270 3.67 6.86 -5.41
C LEU A 270 3.67 8.40 -5.36
N PRO A 271 4.81 9.08 -5.40
CA PRO A 271 4.91 10.55 -5.37
C PRO A 271 4.12 11.27 -6.45
#